data_eed67c4beef30cf45974f1ebcbe04dff
#
_entry.id   eed67c4beef30cf45974f1ebcbe04dff
#
_cell.length_a   1.000
_cell.length_b   1.000
_cell.length_c   1.000
_cell.angle_alpha   90.00
_cell.angle_beta   90.00
_cell.angle_gamma   90.00
#
_symmetry.space_group_name_H-M   'P 1'
#
loop_
_entity.id
_entity.type
_entity.pdbx_description
1 polymer ?
#
loop_
_entity_poly.entity_id
_entity_poly.type
_entity_poly.pdbx_seq_one_letter_code
_entity_poly.pdbx_strand_id
1 'polypeptide(L)'
;METGTVLKWEMDGAKSKGFGFLETRTGERVFCHRTAIKDGNSLWPGSLVTFRSEENDGRFKASECLGGVCFDHQFHKACRHASNKCKFSHAEPSMPVELSLDDTVAAVAACSSTPPVLVDTVEACQRECARLAASGVVAVDFEGVDLCRDGELLLAQLAAADGPVVLVDVYKLGEAAFAEGGLRDLLQSQQVLKLIFDGRSDSDALYHLHKCRLRQVCDIQILFTLHLDFASTTGKPMTHLSGLDRALGACASIPARDGEALRSLKRACKKLFVPDCGGSYEVWRQRPLHPALVLYACADVQYLHRMRDEWAPLLPDEKMLEITNIRIEKAVGGEGRAKGPKMAERDF
;
A
#
# COMPACT_ATOMS: atom_id res chain seq x y z
N MET A 1 22.25 13.11 -0.97
CA MET A 1 21.91 12.18 0.13
C MET A 1 20.44 12.36 0.45
N GLU A 2 19.75 11.27 0.67
CA GLU A 2 18.33 11.21 1.01
C GLU A 2 18.17 10.73 2.46
N THR A 3 17.02 10.97 3.06
CA THR A 3 16.72 10.52 4.42
C THR A 3 15.70 9.39 4.35
N GLY A 4 15.89 8.35 5.13
CA GLY A 4 14.96 7.25 5.26
C GLY A 4 14.99 6.60 6.63
N THR A 5 14.18 5.56 6.81
CA THR A 5 14.04 4.83 8.08
C THR A 5 14.64 3.44 7.96
N VAL A 6 15.32 2.97 8.98
CA VAL A 6 15.84 1.60 9.05
C VAL A 6 14.68 0.65 9.31
N LEU A 7 14.30 -0.16 8.32
CA LEU A 7 13.24 -1.16 8.47
C LEU A 7 13.69 -2.36 9.30
N LYS A 8 14.85 -2.88 8.96
CA LYS A 8 15.41 -4.09 9.58
C LYS A 8 16.93 -4.04 9.53
N TRP A 9 17.57 -4.55 10.56
CA TRP A 9 19.01 -4.73 10.60
C TRP A 9 19.37 -6.08 11.19
N GLU A 10 20.18 -6.85 10.47
CA GLU A 10 20.62 -8.18 10.88
C GLU A 10 22.14 -8.20 10.99
N MET A 11 22.62 -8.88 12.02
CA MET A 11 24.05 -9.13 12.22
C MET A 11 24.32 -10.63 12.24
N ASP A 12 25.24 -11.07 11.40
CA ASP A 12 25.79 -12.43 11.50
C ASP A 12 26.79 -12.44 12.65
N GLY A 13 26.40 -13.02 13.78
CA GLY A 13 27.13 -12.98 15.05
C GLY A 13 28.56 -13.56 15.00
N ALA A 14 28.86 -14.42 14.04
CA ALA A 14 30.15 -15.09 13.91
C ALA A 14 31.14 -14.35 13.00
N LYS A 15 30.69 -13.48 12.08
CA LYS A 15 31.54 -12.93 11.01
C LYS A 15 31.55 -11.40 10.92
N SER A 16 31.01 -10.68 11.88
CA SER A 16 30.93 -9.21 11.86
C SER A 16 30.30 -8.64 10.57
N LYS A 17 29.47 -9.41 9.88
CA LYS A 17 28.75 -8.98 8.69
C LYS A 17 27.38 -8.50 9.11
N GLY A 18 27.06 -7.26 8.80
CA GLY A 18 25.74 -6.71 9.03
C GLY A 18 25.13 -6.24 7.71
N PHE A 19 23.83 -6.44 7.57
CA PHE A 19 23.06 -5.89 6.47
C PHE A 19 21.63 -5.61 6.93
N GLY A 20 20.93 -4.80 6.17
CA GLY A 20 19.55 -4.47 6.46
C GLY A 20 18.87 -3.79 5.29
N PHE A 21 17.71 -3.25 5.58
CA PHE A 21 16.92 -2.51 4.62
C PHE A 21 16.53 -1.17 5.19
N LEU A 22 16.63 -0.16 4.36
CA LEU A 22 16.18 1.21 4.61
C LEU A 22 14.92 1.43 3.78
N GLU A 23 14.06 2.30 4.25
CA GLU A 23 12.91 2.78 3.48
C GLU A 23 13.09 4.27 3.21
N THR A 24 13.04 4.66 1.94
CA THR A 24 13.05 6.08 1.56
C THR A 24 11.74 6.75 1.99
N ARG A 25 11.68 8.09 1.92
CA ARG A 25 10.41 8.83 2.13
C ARG A 25 9.35 8.47 1.11
N THR A 26 9.74 7.99 -0.07
CA THR A 26 8.84 7.53 -1.14
C THR A 26 8.42 6.07 -1.01
N GLY A 27 8.85 5.38 0.08
CA GLY A 27 8.51 3.98 0.33
C GLY A 27 9.38 2.96 -0.41
N GLU A 28 10.47 3.41 -1.02
CA GLU A 28 11.40 2.51 -1.71
C GLU A 28 12.27 1.75 -0.71
N ARG A 29 12.48 0.47 -0.98
CA ARG A 29 13.30 -0.38 -0.14
C ARG A 29 14.74 -0.38 -0.66
N VAL A 30 15.67 0.06 0.17
CA VAL A 30 17.09 0.17 -0.15
C VAL A 30 17.89 -0.83 0.68
N PHE A 31 18.61 -1.74 0.05
CA PHE A 31 19.52 -2.64 0.73
C PHE A 31 20.72 -1.86 1.27
N CYS A 32 21.04 -2.03 2.54
CA CYS A 32 22.21 -1.43 3.17
C CYS A 32 23.12 -2.51 3.74
N HIS A 33 24.34 -2.57 3.23
CA HIS A 33 25.37 -3.43 3.82
C HIS A 33 26.19 -2.62 4.84
N ARG A 34 26.71 -3.27 5.87
CA ARG A 34 27.52 -2.63 6.92
C ARG A 34 28.66 -1.76 6.38
N THR A 35 29.26 -2.13 5.25
CA THR A 35 30.33 -1.36 4.62
C THR A 35 29.91 0.02 4.10
N ALA A 36 28.61 0.24 3.91
CA ALA A 36 28.09 1.54 3.53
C ALA A 36 28.03 2.52 4.71
N ILE A 37 27.97 2.03 5.96
CA ILE A 37 27.89 2.88 7.15
C ILE A 37 29.23 3.56 7.37
N LYS A 38 29.22 4.90 7.47
CA LYS A 38 30.43 5.72 7.62
C LYS A 38 30.75 6.09 9.08
N ASP A 39 29.72 6.25 9.90
CA ASP A 39 29.81 6.77 11.27
C ASP A 39 29.45 5.74 12.35
N GLY A 40 29.23 4.49 11.96
CA GLY A 40 28.88 3.40 12.87
C GLY A 40 29.28 2.03 12.33
N ASN A 41 28.87 0.99 13.04
CA ASN A 41 29.02 -0.40 12.59
C ASN A 41 27.73 -1.19 12.64
N SER A 42 26.64 -0.55 13.00
CA SER A 42 25.27 -1.08 13.04
C SER A 42 24.25 0.03 12.76
N LEU A 43 23.06 -0.33 12.39
CA LEU A 43 21.92 0.58 12.31
C LEU A 43 20.85 0.14 13.30
N TRP A 44 20.12 1.11 13.84
CA TRP A 44 19.03 0.83 14.77
C TRP A 44 17.70 0.72 14.01
N PRO A 45 16.99 -0.43 14.05
CA PRO A 45 15.67 -0.53 13.44
C PRO A 45 14.73 0.57 13.94
N GLY A 46 14.02 1.21 13.02
CA GLY A 46 13.17 2.35 13.28
C GLY A 46 13.88 3.71 13.27
N SER A 47 15.23 3.78 13.31
CA SER A 47 15.93 5.06 13.31
C SER A 47 15.97 5.74 11.95
N LEU A 48 16.11 7.08 11.98
CA LEU A 48 16.38 7.87 10.79
C LEU A 48 17.87 7.78 10.41
N VAL A 49 18.11 7.59 9.14
CA VAL A 49 19.45 7.59 8.54
C VAL A 49 19.47 8.46 7.30
N THR A 50 20.63 8.99 6.97
CA THR A 50 20.86 9.72 5.72
C THR A 50 21.80 8.88 4.86
N PHE A 51 21.44 8.66 3.58
CA PHE A 51 22.21 7.79 2.71
C PHE A 51 22.22 8.25 1.25
N ARG A 52 23.10 7.66 0.46
CA ARG A 52 23.04 7.66 -1.01
C ARG A 52 22.66 6.27 -1.47
N SER A 53 21.72 6.17 -2.38
CA SER A 53 21.36 4.92 -3.04
C SER A 53 21.85 4.90 -4.48
N GLU A 54 22.21 3.71 -4.93
CA GLU A 54 22.51 3.39 -6.31
C GLU A 54 21.60 2.28 -6.74
N GLU A 55 20.99 2.44 -7.92
CA GLU A 55 20.15 1.41 -8.50
C GLU A 55 21.04 0.41 -9.27
N ASN A 56 20.85 -0.88 -9.00
CA ASN A 56 21.51 -1.95 -9.72
C ASN A 56 20.50 -3.09 -9.96
N ASP A 57 20.20 -3.40 -11.22
CA ASP A 57 19.25 -4.45 -11.63
C ASP A 57 17.87 -4.33 -10.97
N GLY A 58 17.32 -3.09 -10.90
CA GLY A 58 16.03 -2.81 -10.27
C GLY A 58 16.02 -2.93 -8.75
N ARG A 59 17.20 -2.98 -8.12
CA ARG A 59 17.35 -2.99 -6.66
C ARG A 59 18.16 -1.79 -6.23
N PHE A 60 17.66 -1.09 -5.22
CA PHE A 60 18.40 0.02 -4.61
C PHE A 60 19.36 -0.51 -3.56
N LYS A 61 20.60 0.00 -3.59
CA LYS A 61 21.64 -0.31 -2.62
C LYS A 61 22.25 0.97 -2.10
N ALA A 62 22.39 1.09 -0.78
CA ALA A 62 23.10 2.19 -0.16
C ALA A 62 24.61 2.06 -0.41
N SER A 63 25.20 3.11 -0.96
CA SER A 63 26.68 3.24 -1.14
C SER A 63 27.34 4.01 -0.01
N GLU A 64 26.58 4.92 0.64
CA GLU A 64 27.00 5.68 1.80
C GLU A 64 25.80 5.86 2.74
N CYS A 65 26.00 5.61 4.05
CA CYS A 65 24.96 5.75 5.06
C CYS A 65 25.53 6.38 6.33
N LEU A 66 24.82 7.38 6.86
CA LEU A 66 25.10 8.09 8.11
C LEU A 66 23.92 7.89 9.08
N GLY A 67 24.20 7.91 10.38
CA GLY A 67 23.24 7.58 11.45
C GLY A 67 23.52 6.21 12.07
N GLY A 68 24.73 5.72 11.85
CA GLY A 68 25.20 4.47 12.43
C GLY A 68 25.50 4.58 13.92
N VAL A 69 25.35 3.46 14.61
CA VAL A 69 25.61 3.33 16.06
C VAL A 69 26.62 2.24 16.35
N CYS A 70 27.11 2.20 17.59
CA CYS A 70 27.96 1.13 18.07
C CYS A 70 27.13 -0.15 18.29
N PHE A 71 27.47 -1.23 17.61
CA PHE A 71 26.80 -2.52 17.76
C PHE A 71 26.83 -3.06 19.20
N ASP A 72 28.01 -3.06 19.84
CA ASP A 72 28.13 -3.58 21.21
C ASP A 72 27.25 -2.78 22.19
N HIS A 73 27.17 -1.46 22.01
CA HIS A 73 26.31 -0.61 22.84
C HIS A 73 24.82 -0.88 22.59
N GLN A 74 24.46 -1.02 21.32
CA GLN A 74 23.07 -1.24 20.89
C GLN A 74 22.51 -2.59 21.39
N PHE A 75 23.25 -3.68 21.20
CA PHE A 75 22.74 -5.04 21.42
C PHE A 75 23.14 -5.63 22.77
N HIS A 76 24.28 -5.21 23.34
CA HIS A 76 24.81 -5.75 24.61
C HIS A 76 24.75 -4.75 25.76
N LYS A 77 24.25 -3.53 25.54
CA LYS A 77 24.18 -2.43 26.52
C LYS A 77 25.52 -2.07 27.19
N ALA A 78 26.62 -2.67 26.72
CA ALA A 78 27.97 -2.43 27.20
C ALA A 78 28.95 -2.54 26.03
N CYS A 79 29.59 -1.44 25.68
CA CYS A 79 30.64 -1.46 24.68
C CYS A 79 31.93 -2.06 25.29
N ARG A 80 32.56 -3.00 24.59
CA ARG A 80 33.85 -3.57 25.01
C ARG A 80 34.99 -2.57 25.03
N HIS A 81 34.82 -1.38 24.41
CA HIS A 81 35.71 -0.27 24.49
C HIS A 81 35.21 0.69 25.58
N ALA A 82 36.14 1.26 26.36
CA ALA A 82 35.77 2.31 27.30
C ALA A 82 35.05 3.46 26.55
N SER A 83 34.05 4.05 27.20
CA SER A 83 33.10 4.99 26.58
C SER A 83 33.74 6.13 25.80
N ASN A 84 34.97 6.51 26.14
CA ASN A 84 35.77 7.55 25.49
C ASN A 84 36.74 7.03 24.41
N LYS A 85 36.83 5.71 24.22
CA LYS A 85 37.71 5.05 23.23
C LYS A 85 36.96 4.37 22.07
N CYS A 86 35.64 4.31 22.13
CA CYS A 86 34.84 3.81 21.03
C CYS A 86 34.73 4.88 19.93
N LYS A 87 35.08 4.51 18.71
CA LYS A 87 34.98 5.42 17.56
C LYS A 87 33.57 5.56 16.99
N PHE A 88 32.61 4.82 17.51
CA PHE A 88 31.22 4.81 17.07
C PHE A 88 30.30 5.46 18.11
N SER A 89 29.20 6.04 17.65
CA SER A 89 28.24 6.71 18.52
C SER A 89 27.61 5.76 19.53
N HIS A 90 27.51 6.24 20.77
CA HIS A 90 26.72 5.64 21.85
C HIS A 90 25.46 6.46 22.16
N ALA A 91 25.24 7.54 21.42
CA ALA A 91 24.01 8.33 21.56
C ALA A 91 22.81 7.52 21.07
N GLU A 92 21.67 7.82 21.63
CA GLU A 92 20.41 7.30 21.09
C GLU A 92 20.24 7.77 19.64
N PRO A 93 19.82 6.88 18.73
CA PRO A 93 19.61 7.25 17.35
C PRO A 93 18.43 8.20 17.20
N SER A 94 18.49 9.07 16.18
CA SER A 94 17.34 9.89 15.81
C SER A 94 16.19 9.00 15.37
N MET A 95 15.07 9.04 16.09
CA MET A 95 13.86 8.34 15.71
C MET A 95 12.94 9.28 14.93
N PRO A 96 12.20 8.79 13.92
CA PRO A 96 11.14 9.58 13.32
C PRO A 96 10.18 9.99 14.42
N VAL A 97 9.70 11.21 14.37
CA VAL A 97 8.54 11.62 15.17
C VAL A 97 7.36 10.86 14.55
N GLU A 98 7.00 9.72 15.16
CA GLU A 98 5.73 9.05 14.80
C GLU A 98 4.60 9.97 15.26
N LEU A 99 3.83 10.48 14.28
CA LEU A 99 2.56 11.13 14.60
C LEU A 99 1.68 10.13 15.35
N SER A 100 0.98 10.58 16.35
CA SER A 100 -0.07 9.76 16.97
C SER A 100 -1.09 9.35 15.89
N LEU A 101 -1.85 8.29 16.16
CA LEU A 101 -2.91 7.90 15.22
C LEU A 101 -3.92 9.05 15.02
N ASP A 102 -4.24 9.78 16.09
CA ASP A 102 -5.16 10.93 16.05
C ASP A 102 -4.59 12.09 15.21
N ASP A 103 -3.31 12.42 15.36
CA ASP A 103 -2.65 13.46 14.53
C ASP A 103 -2.61 13.04 13.07
N THR A 104 -2.38 11.76 12.80
CA THR A 104 -2.36 11.20 11.45
C THR A 104 -3.76 11.25 10.82
N VAL A 105 -4.81 10.90 11.59
CA VAL A 105 -6.21 11.02 11.18
C VAL A 105 -6.56 12.47 10.86
N ALA A 106 -6.16 13.40 11.72
CA ALA A 106 -6.41 14.84 11.50
C ALA A 106 -5.69 15.35 10.24
N ALA A 107 -4.44 14.93 10.02
CA ALA A 107 -3.67 15.33 8.84
C ALA A 107 -4.31 14.83 7.54
N VAL A 108 -4.80 13.58 7.50
CA VAL A 108 -5.46 13.01 6.32
C VAL A 108 -6.85 13.60 6.12
N ALA A 109 -7.61 13.81 7.18
CA ALA A 109 -8.91 14.48 7.08
C ALA A 109 -8.79 15.89 6.48
N ALA A 110 -7.67 16.58 6.72
CA ALA A 110 -7.38 17.88 6.10
C ALA A 110 -7.02 17.82 4.60
N CYS A 111 -6.71 16.64 4.06
CA CYS A 111 -6.42 16.44 2.64
C CYS A 111 -7.70 16.25 1.80
N SER A 112 -8.81 15.89 2.42
CA SER A 112 -10.10 15.69 1.74
C SER A 112 -11.03 16.85 2.03
N SER A 113 -11.57 17.46 0.96
CA SER A 113 -12.58 18.53 1.07
C SER A 113 -13.99 17.98 1.33
N THR A 114 -14.20 16.69 1.12
CA THR A 114 -15.54 16.07 1.20
C THR A 114 -15.48 14.85 2.09
N PRO A 115 -16.27 14.79 3.18
CA PRO A 115 -16.33 13.61 4.02
C PRO A 115 -16.86 12.39 3.26
N PRO A 116 -16.43 11.18 3.58
CA PRO A 116 -16.95 9.96 2.98
C PRO A 116 -18.40 9.72 3.36
N VAL A 117 -19.12 9.03 2.50
CA VAL A 117 -20.51 8.59 2.72
C VAL A 117 -20.50 7.13 3.14
N LEU A 118 -20.91 6.85 4.36
CA LEU A 118 -21.15 5.48 4.82
C LEU A 118 -22.56 5.04 4.39
N VAL A 119 -22.62 3.94 3.66
CA VAL A 119 -23.85 3.36 3.11
C VAL A 119 -24.16 2.06 3.86
N ASP A 120 -25.21 2.09 4.68
CA ASP A 120 -25.60 1.01 5.55
C ASP A 120 -27.11 0.64 5.42
N THR A 121 -27.77 1.16 4.37
CA THR A 121 -29.12 0.76 3.94
C THR A 121 -29.16 0.45 2.46
N VAL A 122 -30.10 -0.41 2.04
CA VAL A 122 -30.27 -0.84 0.63
C VAL A 122 -30.59 0.36 -0.26
N GLU A 123 -31.50 1.23 0.18
CA GLU A 123 -31.91 2.42 -0.58
C GLU A 123 -30.77 3.41 -0.78
N ALA A 124 -29.91 3.58 0.23
CA ALA A 124 -28.71 4.40 0.10
C ALA A 124 -27.72 3.75 -0.89
N CYS A 125 -27.55 2.43 -0.82
CA CYS A 125 -26.70 1.67 -1.73
C CYS A 125 -27.18 1.84 -3.19
N GLN A 126 -28.48 1.70 -3.45
CA GLN A 126 -29.07 1.90 -4.78
C GLN A 126 -28.79 3.30 -5.33
N ARG A 127 -29.02 4.34 -4.52
CA ARG A 127 -28.76 5.72 -4.95
C ARG A 127 -27.31 5.96 -5.31
N GLU A 128 -26.39 5.50 -4.45
CA GLU A 128 -24.96 5.72 -4.66
C GLU A 128 -24.42 4.87 -5.82
N CYS A 129 -24.83 3.62 -5.96
CA CYS A 129 -24.47 2.78 -7.10
C CYS A 129 -24.97 3.38 -8.43
N ALA A 130 -26.18 3.91 -8.47
CA ALA A 130 -26.71 4.58 -9.66
C ALA A 130 -25.93 5.87 -10.00
N ARG A 131 -25.61 6.70 -8.98
CA ARG A 131 -24.80 7.90 -9.15
C ARG A 131 -23.39 7.57 -9.68
N LEU A 132 -22.76 6.57 -9.11
CA LEU A 132 -21.42 6.12 -9.51
C LEU A 132 -21.46 5.50 -10.92
N ALA A 133 -22.46 4.70 -11.26
CA ALA A 133 -22.60 4.15 -12.62
C ALA A 133 -22.71 5.24 -13.67
N ALA A 134 -23.40 6.35 -13.37
CA ALA A 134 -23.54 7.49 -14.28
C ALA A 134 -22.21 8.23 -14.56
N SER A 135 -21.20 8.09 -13.72
CA SER A 135 -19.87 8.69 -13.94
C SER A 135 -19.04 7.95 -15.02
N GLY A 136 -19.39 6.73 -15.37
CA GLY A 136 -18.70 5.90 -16.35
C GLY A 136 -17.36 5.33 -15.90
N VAL A 137 -16.73 5.88 -14.88
CA VAL A 137 -15.46 5.40 -14.30
C VAL A 137 -15.53 5.44 -12.78
N VAL A 138 -15.26 4.33 -12.12
CA VAL A 138 -15.36 4.18 -10.66
C VAL A 138 -14.12 3.48 -10.12
N ALA A 139 -13.41 4.12 -9.20
CA ALA A 139 -12.37 3.48 -8.41
C ALA A 139 -13.02 2.55 -7.38
N VAL A 140 -12.48 1.34 -7.20
CA VAL A 140 -13.02 0.33 -6.30
C VAL A 140 -11.89 -0.34 -5.51
N ASP A 141 -12.20 -0.70 -4.26
CA ASP A 141 -11.36 -1.50 -3.40
C ASP A 141 -12.23 -2.22 -2.37
N PHE A 142 -11.70 -3.21 -1.66
CA PHE A 142 -12.48 -4.01 -0.71
C PHE A 142 -11.68 -4.37 0.52
N GLU A 143 -12.35 -4.41 1.68
CA GLU A 143 -11.74 -4.79 2.94
C GLU A 143 -12.54 -5.92 3.61
N GLY A 144 -11.83 -6.73 4.39
CA GLY A 144 -12.45 -7.86 5.07
C GLY A 144 -11.51 -8.63 5.97
N VAL A 145 -11.94 -9.80 6.40
CA VAL A 145 -11.13 -10.74 7.16
C VAL A 145 -10.58 -11.78 6.19
N ASP A 146 -9.23 -11.89 6.10
CA ASP A 146 -8.54 -12.79 5.17
C ASP A 146 -9.11 -12.71 3.74
N LEU A 147 -9.31 -11.50 3.21
CA LEU A 147 -10.04 -11.22 1.99
C LEU A 147 -9.59 -12.08 0.81
N CYS A 148 -10.33 -13.13 0.56
CA CYS A 148 -10.22 -14.09 -0.53
C CYS A 148 -11.43 -15.02 -0.50
N ARG A 149 -11.46 -16.07 -1.35
CA ARG A 149 -12.55 -17.07 -1.41
C ARG A 149 -12.89 -17.78 -0.11
N ASP A 150 -11.94 -17.86 0.82
CA ASP A 150 -12.09 -18.54 2.11
C ASP A 150 -12.25 -17.56 3.28
N GLY A 151 -12.25 -16.27 2.99
CA GLY A 151 -12.39 -15.20 3.98
C GLY A 151 -13.76 -14.54 3.95
N GLU A 152 -13.80 -13.25 4.28
CA GLU A 152 -15.03 -12.45 4.29
C GLU A 152 -14.78 -11.10 3.65
N LEU A 153 -15.77 -10.59 2.91
CA LEU A 153 -15.82 -9.23 2.40
C LEU A 153 -16.77 -8.42 3.27
N LEU A 154 -16.27 -7.37 3.89
CA LEU A 154 -16.99 -6.60 4.91
C LEU A 154 -17.25 -5.15 4.54
N LEU A 155 -16.43 -4.58 3.65
CA LEU A 155 -16.55 -3.19 3.21
C LEU A 155 -16.21 -3.10 1.73
N ALA A 156 -16.97 -2.31 0.97
CA ALA A 156 -16.61 -1.93 -0.40
C ALA A 156 -16.42 -0.42 -0.48
N GLN A 157 -15.27 0.01 -1.01
CA GLN A 157 -14.91 1.40 -1.23
C GLN A 157 -15.13 1.75 -2.70
N LEU A 158 -15.84 2.83 -2.95
CA LEU A 158 -16.18 3.28 -4.30
C LEU A 158 -15.94 4.78 -4.42
N ALA A 159 -15.33 5.22 -5.52
CA ALA A 159 -15.12 6.65 -5.78
C ALA A 159 -15.26 6.97 -7.26
N ALA A 160 -16.03 8.00 -7.59
CA ALA A 160 -15.93 8.68 -8.87
C ALA A 160 -14.78 9.71 -8.84
N ALA A 161 -14.41 10.28 -9.98
CA ALA A 161 -13.38 11.32 -10.05
C ALA A 161 -13.71 12.52 -9.18
N ASP A 162 -15.01 12.85 -9.10
CA ASP A 162 -15.55 13.97 -8.31
C ASP A 162 -16.54 13.44 -7.28
N GLY A 163 -16.58 14.14 -6.12
CA GLY A 163 -17.52 13.83 -5.04
C GLY A 163 -16.91 12.99 -3.92
N PRO A 164 -17.75 12.55 -2.98
CA PRO A 164 -17.29 11.78 -1.83
C PRO A 164 -16.92 10.33 -2.19
N VAL A 165 -15.98 9.77 -1.45
CA VAL A 165 -15.81 8.32 -1.39
C VAL A 165 -17.03 7.71 -0.72
N VAL A 166 -17.54 6.63 -1.29
CA VAL A 166 -18.66 5.86 -0.78
C VAL A 166 -18.14 4.57 -0.15
N LEU A 167 -18.49 4.33 1.09
CA LEU A 167 -18.15 3.13 1.84
C LEU A 167 -19.42 2.31 2.05
N VAL A 168 -19.59 1.23 1.28
CA VAL A 168 -20.74 0.33 1.42
C VAL A 168 -20.46 -0.68 2.51
N ASP A 169 -21.24 -0.65 3.58
CA ASP A 169 -21.15 -1.57 4.72
C ASP A 169 -21.71 -2.97 4.35
N VAL A 170 -20.87 -3.76 3.67
CA VAL A 170 -21.24 -5.11 3.27
C VAL A 170 -21.45 -6.01 4.50
N TYR A 171 -20.74 -5.77 5.61
CA TYR A 171 -20.98 -6.51 6.85
C TYR A 171 -22.41 -6.39 7.38
N LYS A 172 -23.00 -5.18 7.26
CA LYS A 172 -24.37 -4.91 7.69
C LYS A 172 -25.40 -5.34 6.65
N LEU A 173 -25.14 -5.06 5.37
CA LEU A 173 -26.10 -5.28 4.28
C LEU A 173 -26.07 -6.71 3.75
N GLY A 174 -24.94 -7.40 3.84
CA GLY A 174 -24.79 -8.74 3.28
C GLY A 174 -25.05 -8.80 1.79
N GLU A 175 -25.73 -9.86 1.37
CA GLU A 175 -26.08 -10.09 -0.04
C GLU A 175 -27.05 -9.02 -0.60
N ALA A 176 -27.84 -8.36 0.25
CA ALA A 176 -28.74 -7.29 -0.18
C ALA A 176 -28.00 -6.11 -0.83
N ALA A 177 -26.74 -5.82 -0.43
CA ALA A 177 -25.92 -4.82 -1.11
C ALA A 177 -25.71 -5.16 -2.59
N PHE A 178 -25.52 -6.45 -2.89
CA PHE A 178 -25.26 -6.95 -4.23
C PHE A 178 -26.54 -7.16 -5.04
N ALA A 179 -27.55 -7.78 -4.45
CA ALA A 179 -28.78 -8.19 -5.14
C ALA A 179 -29.73 -7.00 -5.36
N GLU A 180 -29.97 -6.23 -4.31
CA GLU A 180 -30.97 -5.16 -4.28
C GLU A 180 -30.32 -3.78 -4.32
N GLY A 181 -29.15 -3.62 -3.66
CA GLY A 181 -28.40 -2.37 -3.56
C GLY A 181 -27.70 -1.91 -4.85
N GLY A 182 -27.74 -2.74 -5.92
CA GLY A 182 -27.14 -2.39 -7.22
C GLY A 182 -25.61 -2.54 -7.29
N LEU A 183 -24.95 -3.00 -6.23
CA LEU A 183 -23.49 -3.15 -6.21
C LEU A 183 -23.02 -4.18 -7.25
N ARG A 184 -23.72 -5.30 -7.41
CA ARG A 184 -23.44 -6.32 -8.43
C ARG A 184 -23.53 -5.74 -9.84
N ASP A 185 -24.57 -5.00 -10.14
CA ASP A 185 -24.79 -4.42 -11.46
C ASP A 185 -23.70 -3.42 -11.81
N LEU A 186 -23.28 -2.57 -10.84
CA LEU A 186 -22.18 -1.65 -10.99
C LEU A 186 -20.86 -2.37 -11.28
N LEU A 187 -20.52 -3.38 -10.48
CA LEU A 187 -19.25 -4.11 -10.58
C LEU A 187 -19.18 -4.99 -11.85
N GLN A 188 -20.28 -5.55 -12.29
CA GLN A 188 -20.35 -6.38 -13.51
C GLN A 188 -20.63 -5.57 -14.79
N SER A 189 -20.93 -4.27 -14.68
CA SER A 189 -21.20 -3.41 -15.83
C SER A 189 -20.05 -3.41 -16.83
N GLN A 190 -20.39 -3.53 -18.11
CA GLN A 190 -19.45 -3.38 -19.23
C GLN A 190 -19.33 -1.93 -19.72
N GLN A 191 -20.23 -1.04 -19.26
CA GLN A 191 -20.23 0.39 -19.60
C GLN A 191 -19.46 1.23 -18.57
N VAL A 192 -19.22 0.71 -17.38
CA VAL A 192 -18.49 1.39 -16.31
C VAL A 192 -17.10 0.79 -16.19
N LEU A 193 -16.07 1.61 -16.35
CA LEU A 193 -14.69 1.21 -16.10
C LEU A 193 -14.44 1.20 -14.59
N LYS A 194 -13.95 0.08 -14.04
CA LYS A 194 -13.48 0.00 -12.65
C LYS A 194 -11.97 0.18 -12.60
N LEU A 195 -11.51 1.12 -11.76
CA LEU A 195 -10.11 1.30 -11.43
C LEU A 195 -9.84 0.57 -10.13
N ILE A 196 -8.86 -0.29 -10.09
CA ILE A 196 -8.45 -1.04 -8.89
C ILE A 196 -6.93 -1.06 -8.78
N PHE A 197 -6.41 -1.26 -7.59
CA PHE A 197 -4.97 -1.46 -7.39
C PHE A 197 -4.70 -2.87 -6.88
N ASP A 198 -4.25 -3.78 -7.75
CA ASP A 198 -4.05 -5.21 -7.48
C ASP A 198 -5.34 -5.96 -7.13
N GLY A 199 -6.28 -6.00 -8.05
CA GLY A 199 -7.61 -6.59 -7.81
C GLY A 199 -7.67 -8.12 -7.78
N ARG A 200 -6.58 -8.84 -7.55
CA ARG A 200 -6.54 -10.32 -7.56
C ARG A 200 -7.34 -10.93 -6.42
N SER A 201 -7.06 -10.52 -5.19
CA SER A 201 -7.76 -11.03 -4.00
C SER A 201 -9.22 -10.60 -3.96
N ASP A 202 -9.48 -9.34 -4.36
CA ASP A 202 -10.83 -8.78 -4.42
C ASP A 202 -11.71 -9.52 -5.42
N SER A 203 -11.17 -9.80 -6.62
CA SER A 203 -11.89 -10.54 -7.65
C SER A 203 -12.18 -11.98 -7.22
N ASP A 204 -11.23 -12.60 -6.53
CA ASP A 204 -11.40 -13.93 -5.95
C ASP A 204 -12.52 -13.95 -4.91
N ALA A 205 -12.50 -13.01 -3.96
CA ALA A 205 -13.52 -12.87 -2.93
C ALA A 205 -14.90 -12.57 -3.53
N LEU A 206 -15.00 -11.55 -4.39
CA LEU A 206 -16.25 -11.16 -5.03
C LEU A 206 -16.92 -12.32 -5.77
N TYR A 207 -16.13 -13.06 -6.55
CA TYR A 207 -16.67 -14.18 -7.32
C TYR A 207 -17.10 -15.36 -6.43
N HIS A 208 -16.25 -15.76 -5.51
CA HIS A 208 -16.51 -16.98 -4.72
C HIS A 208 -17.53 -16.74 -3.61
N LEU A 209 -17.51 -15.58 -2.95
CA LEU A 209 -18.41 -15.26 -1.83
C LEU A 209 -19.78 -14.74 -2.33
N HIS A 210 -19.78 -13.87 -3.36
CA HIS A 210 -20.99 -13.16 -3.80
C HIS A 210 -21.41 -13.45 -5.24
N LYS A 211 -20.75 -14.38 -5.95
CA LYS A 211 -20.99 -14.66 -7.37
C LYS A 211 -20.96 -13.40 -8.26
N CYS A 212 -20.18 -12.41 -7.83
CA CYS A 212 -20.01 -11.15 -8.53
C CYS A 212 -18.67 -11.15 -9.28
N ARG A 213 -18.71 -11.05 -10.61
CA ARG A 213 -17.53 -11.05 -11.47
C ARG A 213 -17.20 -9.61 -11.89
N LEU A 214 -16.04 -9.10 -11.48
CA LEU A 214 -15.57 -7.81 -11.96
C LEU A 214 -15.42 -7.80 -13.50
N ARG A 215 -15.92 -6.74 -14.14
CA ARG A 215 -15.84 -6.53 -15.59
C ARG A 215 -15.33 -5.12 -15.88
N GLN A 216 -14.73 -4.91 -17.07
CA GLN A 216 -14.17 -3.63 -17.48
C GLN A 216 -13.26 -3.05 -16.38
N VAL A 217 -12.13 -3.70 -16.13
CA VAL A 217 -11.22 -3.38 -15.03
C VAL A 217 -9.89 -2.89 -15.56
N CYS A 218 -9.44 -1.75 -15.05
CA CYS A 218 -8.10 -1.23 -15.21
C CYS A 218 -7.36 -1.40 -13.88
N ASP A 219 -6.36 -2.28 -13.85
CA ASP A 219 -5.51 -2.45 -12.67
C ASP A 219 -4.37 -1.44 -12.68
N ILE A 220 -4.45 -0.45 -11.80
CA ILE A 220 -3.49 0.65 -11.68
C ILE A 220 -2.09 0.14 -11.29
N GLN A 221 -1.97 -1.02 -10.61
CA GLN A 221 -0.67 -1.60 -10.30
C GLN A 221 0.11 -1.98 -11.57
N ILE A 222 -0.58 -2.40 -12.64
CA ILE A 222 0.04 -2.68 -13.93
C ILE A 222 0.61 -1.39 -14.52
N LEU A 223 -0.17 -0.31 -14.58
CA LEU A 223 0.27 0.99 -15.07
C LEU A 223 1.46 1.52 -14.25
N PHE A 224 1.39 1.39 -12.95
CA PHE A 224 2.49 1.78 -12.07
C PHE A 224 3.77 0.96 -12.31
N THR A 225 3.64 -0.34 -12.52
CA THR A 225 4.79 -1.19 -12.83
C THR A 225 5.45 -0.78 -14.16
N LEU A 226 4.65 -0.47 -15.19
CA LEU A 226 5.16 0.06 -16.45
C LEU A 226 5.80 1.45 -16.30
N HIS A 227 5.22 2.32 -15.45
CA HIS A 227 5.83 3.61 -15.13
C HIS A 227 7.23 3.42 -14.53
N LEU A 228 7.40 2.47 -13.62
CA LEU A 228 8.71 2.14 -13.05
C LEU A 228 9.68 1.55 -14.08
N ASP A 229 9.18 0.72 -15.03
CA ASP A 229 10.02 0.23 -16.14
C ASP A 229 10.56 1.38 -16.99
N PHE A 230 9.72 2.36 -17.32
CA PHE A 230 10.13 3.54 -18.10
C PHE A 230 11.10 4.45 -17.33
N ALA A 231 10.91 4.58 -16.02
CA ALA A 231 11.79 5.38 -15.17
C ALA A 231 13.13 4.69 -14.86
N SER A 232 13.23 3.39 -15.12
CA SER A 232 14.43 2.60 -14.81
C SER A 232 15.61 2.97 -15.70
N THR A 233 16.71 3.35 -15.10
CA THR A 233 17.98 3.66 -15.80
C THR A 233 18.67 2.43 -16.35
N THR A 234 18.27 1.23 -15.92
CA THR A 234 18.89 -0.05 -16.33
C THR A 234 18.32 -0.60 -17.63
N GLY A 235 17.16 -0.10 -18.07
CA GLY A 235 16.43 -0.60 -19.23
C GLY A 235 15.88 -2.03 -19.06
N LYS A 236 15.94 -2.59 -17.85
CA LYS A 236 15.38 -3.92 -17.54
C LYS A 236 14.02 -3.77 -16.91
N PRO A 237 13.03 -4.60 -17.27
CA PRO A 237 11.72 -4.60 -16.66
C PRO A 237 11.79 -4.92 -15.15
N MET A 238 10.91 -4.33 -14.38
CA MET A 238 10.73 -4.68 -12.96
C MET A 238 10.28 -6.14 -12.84
N THR A 239 10.93 -6.90 -11.99
CA THR A 239 10.59 -8.30 -11.72
C THR A 239 9.57 -8.44 -10.59
N HIS A 240 9.36 -7.38 -9.82
CA HIS A 240 8.47 -7.37 -8.68
C HIS A 240 7.47 -6.22 -8.79
N LEU A 241 6.27 -6.48 -8.32
CA LEU A 241 5.20 -5.51 -8.20
C LEU A 241 5.44 -4.62 -6.98
N SER A 242 4.95 -3.39 -7.05
CA SER A 242 5.01 -2.44 -5.94
C SER A 242 3.62 -2.18 -5.38
N GLY A 243 3.52 -1.91 -4.09
CA GLY A 243 2.26 -1.60 -3.42
C GLY A 243 1.78 -0.16 -3.66
N LEU A 244 0.53 0.10 -3.28
CA LEU A 244 -0.12 1.41 -3.42
C LEU A 244 0.62 2.52 -2.65
N ASP A 245 1.22 2.21 -1.51
CA ASP A 245 2.01 3.18 -0.73
C ASP A 245 3.12 3.84 -1.57
N ARG A 246 3.81 3.04 -2.41
CA ARG A 246 4.84 3.54 -3.33
C ARG A 246 4.22 4.32 -4.49
N ALA A 247 3.11 3.85 -5.04
CA ALA A 247 2.40 4.52 -6.11
C ALA A 247 1.90 5.92 -5.70
N LEU A 248 1.37 6.07 -4.49
CA LEU A 248 0.98 7.36 -3.90
C LEU A 248 2.15 8.36 -3.83
N GLY A 249 3.37 7.87 -3.59
CA GLY A 249 4.56 8.72 -3.56
C GLY A 249 5.16 9.03 -4.93
N ALA A 250 4.87 8.21 -5.95
CA ALA A 250 5.43 8.35 -7.28
C ALA A 250 4.53 9.16 -8.24
N CYS A 251 3.24 9.24 -7.98
CA CYS A 251 2.29 9.96 -8.81
C CYS A 251 2.46 11.48 -8.62
N ALA A 252 2.93 12.18 -9.66
CA ALA A 252 3.25 13.60 -9.61
C ALA A 252 2.00 14.49 -9.48
N SER A 253 0.84 14.00 -9.92
CA SER A 253 -0.44 14.70 -9.82
C SER A 253 -1.03 14.69 -8.40
N ILE A 254 -0.46 13.89 -7.48
CA ILE A 254 -0.83 13.90 -6.07
C ILE A 254 0.08 14.89 -5.33
N PRO A 255 -0.48 15.89 -4.60
CA PRO A 255 0.34 16.79 -3.80
C PRO A 255 1.23 16.01 -2.81
N ALA A 256 2.52 16.35 -2.74
CA ALA A 256 3.48 15.64 -1.89
C ALA A 256 3.05 15.54 -0.42
N ARG A 257 2.40 16.61 0.10
CA ARG A 257 1.82 16.65 1.45
C ARG A 257 0.75 15.56 1.64
N ASP A 258 -0.15 15.42 0.67
CA ASP A 258 -1.23 14.44 0.74
C ASP A 258 -0.68 13.02 0.65
N GLY A 259 0.24 12.77 -0.29
CA GLY A 259 0.93 11.50 -0.41
C GLY A 259 1.67 11.07 0.87
N GLU A 260 2.32 12.02 1.58
CA GLU A 260 3.02 11.74 2.84
C GLU A 260 2.03 11.44 3.98
N ALA A 261 0.94 12.23 4.10
CA ALA A 261 -0.09 12.01 5.10
C ALA A 261 -0.76 10.63 4.94
N LEU A 262 -1.12 10.27 3.69
CA LEU A 262 -1.73 8.99 3.37
C LEU A 262 -0.80 7.80 3.67
N ARG A 263 0.47 7.88 3.30
CA ARG A 263 1.45 6.83 3.63
C ARG A 263 1.62 6.68 5.14
N SER A 264 1.61 7.79 5.88
CA SER A 264 1.68 7.76 7.35
C SER A 264 0.46 7.08 7.96
N LEU A 265 -0.75 7.40 7.46
CA LEU A 265 -1.99 6.74 7.87
C LEU A 265 -1.94 5.24 7.58
N LYS A 266 -1.55 4.84 6.37
CA LYS A 266 -1.48 3.42 5.99
C LYS A 266 -0.52 2.64 6.89
N ARG A 267 0.63 3.21 7.23
CA ARG A 267 1.57 2.60 8.19
C ARG A 267 0.99 2.49 9.61
N ALA A 268 0.35 3.55 10.09
CA ALA A 268 -0.26 3.55 11.42
C ALA A 268 -1.42 2.54 11.52
N CYS A 269 -2.28 2.48 10.51
CA CYS A 269 -3.42 1.56 10.47
C CYS A 269 -3.02 0.09 10.40
N LYS A 270 -1.87 -0.26 9.82
CA LYS A 270 -1.36 -1.65 9.84
C LYS A 270 -1.24 -2.20 11.27
N LYS A 271 -0.94 -1.35 12.24
CA LYS A 271 -0.90 -1.74 13.67
C LYS A 271 -2.29 -2.09 14.22
N LEU A 272 -3.39 -1.64 13.58
CA LEU A 272 -4.76 -1.96 13.98
C LEU A 272 -5.23 -3.30 13.44
N PHE A 273 -4.91 -3.63 12.18
CA PHE A 273 -5.51 -4.79 11.52
C PHE A 273 -4.54 -5.88 11.07
N VAL A 274 -3.25 -5.58 10.82
CA VAL A 274 -2.29 -6.59 10.37
C VAL A 274 -1.75 -7.40 11.54
N PRO A 275 -1.95 -8.73 11.60
CA PRO A 275 -1.50 -9.55 12.71
C PRO A 275 0.01 -9.48 12.97
N ASP A 276 0.83 -9.47 11.93
CA ASP A 276 2.28 -9.34 12.05
C ASP A 276 2.75 -8.00 12.65
N CYS A 277 1.85 -7.00 12.65
CA CYS A 277 2.08 -5.68 13.26
C CYS A 277 1.41 -5.54 14.65
N GLY A 278 0.84 -6.63 15.20
CA GLY A 278 0.15 -6.66 16.48
C GLY A 278 -1.35 -6.34 16.39
N GLY A 279 -1.90 -6.19 15.19
CA GLY A 279 -3.32 -5.93 14.94
C GLY A 279 -4.15 -7.21 14.79
N SER A 280 -5.40 -7.03 14.39
CA SER A 280 -6.31 -8.12 14.05
C SER A 280 -7.29 -7.70 12.96
N TYR A 281 -7.47 -8.52 11.92
CA TYR A 281 -8.48 -8.28 10.88
C TYR A 281 -9.90 -8.18 11.43
N GLU A 282 -10.17 -8.67 12.66
CA GLU A 282 -11.46 -8.55 13.32
C GLU A 282 -11.94 -7.11 13.53
N VAL A 283 -11.03 -6.12 13.48
CA VAL A 283 -11.41 -4.69 13.58
C VAL A 283 -12.32 -4.25 12.43
N TRP A 284 -12.28 -4.95 11.27
CA TRP A 284 -13.17 -4.68 10.14
C TRP A 284 -14.63 -5.08 10.39
N ARG A 285 -14.91 -5.91 11.42
CA ARG A 285 -16.28 -6.24 11.87
C ARG A 285 -16.83 -5.24 12.89
N GLN A 286 -15.99 -4.40 13.49
CA GLN A 286 -16.43 -3.45 14.51
C GLN A 286 -17.31 -2.35 13.89
N ARG A 287 -18.41 -2.00 14.60
CA ARG A 287 -19.28 -0.89 14.21
C ARG A 287 -19.57 -0.01 15.42
N PRO A 288 -19.49 1.34 15.30
CA PRO A 288 -19.02 2.04 14.09
C PRO A 288 -17.55 1.70 13.76
N LEU A 289 -17.19 1.80 12.49
CA LEU A 289 -15.79 1.64 12.07
C LEU A 289 -14.92 2.69 12.75
N HIS A 290 -13.71 2.29 13.14
CA HIS A 290 -12.73 3.22 13.67
C HIS A 290 -12.41 4.34 12.65
N PRO A 291 -12.38 5.62 13.07
CA PRO A 291 -12.17 6.75 12.13
C PRO A 291 -10.91 6.59 11.25
N ALA A 292 -9.82 6.05 11.80
CA ALA A 292 -8.62 5.78 11.04
C ALA A 292 -8.84 4.73 9.92
N LEU A 293 -9.66 3.70 10.16
CA LEU A 293 -9.99 2.69 9.15
C LEU A 293 -10.91 3.25 8.06
N VAL A 294 -11.80 4.18 8.41
CA VAL A 294 -12.61 4.92 7.43
C VAL A 294 -11.72 5.68 6.48
N LEU A 295 -10.75 6.45 6.99
CA LEU A 295 -9.82 7.22 6.16
C LEU A 295 -8.85 6.32 5.39
N TYR A 296 -8.42 5.21 6.01
CA TYR A 296 -7.60 4.20 5.34
C TYR A 296 -8.31 3.66 4.10
N ALA A 297 -9.54 3.21 4.26
CA ALA A 297 -10.38 2.70 3.16
C ALA A 297 -10.62 3.76 2.07
N CYS A 298 -10.80 5.03 2.45
CA CYS A 298 -10.90 6.12 1.48
C CYS A 298 -9.60 6.29 0.68
N ALA A 299 -8.45 6.16 1.33
CA ALA A 299 -7.14 6.35 0.72
C ALA A 299 -6.85 5.33 -0.40
N ASP A 300 -7.46 4.14 -0.35
CA ASP A 300 -7.26 3.09 -1.33
C ASP A 300 -7.91 3.40 -2.70
N VAL A 301 -8.93 4.24 -2.73
CA VAL A 301 -9.66 4.60 -3.96
C VAL A 301 -9.52 6.06 -4.37
N GLN A 302 -9.26 6.96 -3.43
CA GLN A 302 -9.35 8.42 -3.62
C GLN A 302 -8.49 8.96 -4.77
N TYR A 303 -7.33 8.34 -5.02
CA TYR A 303 -6.37 8.85 -5.99
C TYR A 303 -6.20 7.97 -7.24
N LEU A 304 -6.94 6.86 -7.37
CA LEU A 304 -6.79 5.95 -8.50
C LEU A 304 -7.11 6.62 -9.85
N HIS A 305 -8.06 7.56 -9.88
CA HIS A 305 -8.37 8.35 -11.08
C HIS A 305 -7.15 9.16 -11.54
N ARG A 306 -6.49 9.88 -10.62
CA ARG A 306 -5.30 10.67 -10.94
C ARG A 306 -4.14 9.80 -11.40
N MET A 307 -3.93 8.67 -10.76
CA MET A 307 -2.90 7.70 -11.15
C MET A 307 -3.19 7.14 -12.54
N ARG A 308 -4.45 6.78 -12.82
CA ARG A 308 -4.85 6.32 -14.16
C ARG A 308 -4.57 7.39 -15.21
N ASP A 309 -4.99 8.63 -14.98
CA ASP A 309 -4.84 9.71 -15.95
C ASP A 309 -3.37 10.04 -16.23
N GLU A 310 -2.52 9.98 -15.20
CA GLU A 310 -1.08 10.22 -15.35
C GLU A 310 -0.37 9.09 -16.11
N TRP A 311 -0.74 7.84 -15.86
CA TRP A 311 -0.04 6.68 -16.42
C TRP A 311 -0.74 6.00 -17.59
N ALA A 312 -1.98 6.37 -17.93
CA ALA A 312 -2.70 5.80 -19.07
C ALA A 312 -1.95 5.88 -20.42
N PRO A 313 -1.15 6.94 -20.72
CA PRO A 313 -0.40 6.99 -21.96
C PRO A 313 0.65 5.87 -22.13
N LEU A 314 1.00 5.15 -21.05
CA LEU A 314 1.99 4.07 -21.08
C LEU A 314 1.49 2.79 -21.74
N LEU A 315 0.17 2.59 -21.79
CA LEU A 315 -0.43 1.38 -22.34
C LEU A 315 -1.82 1.68 -22.92
N PRO A 316 -2.13 1.27 -24.16
CA PRO A 316 -3.46 1.40 -24.74
C PRO A 316 -4.53 0.71 -23.87
N ASP A 317 -5.71 1.33 -23.74
CA ASP A 317 -6.80 0.84 -22.89
C ASP A 317 -7.21 -0.62 -23.22
N GLU A 318 -7.30 -0.99 -24.49
CA GLU A 318 -7.60 -2.37 -24.89
C GLU A 318 -6.59 -3.38 -24.32
N LYS A 319 -5.31 -3.03 -24.39
CA LYS A 319 -4.24 -3.90 -23.90
C LYS A 319 -4.25 -3.97 -22.37
N MET A 320 -4.54 -2.85 -21.71
CA MET A 320 -4.72 -2.80 -20.27
C MET A 320 -5.85 -3.72 -19.81
N LEU A 321 -7.02 -3.63 -20.46
CA LEU A 321 -8.17 -4.46 -20.15
C LEU A 321 -7.88 -5.95 -20.39
N GLU A 322 -7.19 -6.28 -21.48
CA GLU A 322 -6.77 -7.65 -21.78
C GLU A 322 -5.88 -8.22 -20.67
N ILE A 323 -4.80 -7.53 -20.30
CA ILE A 323 -3.84 -7.96 -19.28
C ILE A 323 -4.53 -8.09 -17.93
N THR A 324 -5.32 -7.07 -17.53
CA THR A 324 -6.05 -7.10 -16.27
C THR A 324 -7.04 -8.26 -16.22
N ASN A 325 -7.79 -8.49 -17.31
CA ASN A 325 -8.76 -9.59 -17.36
C ASN A 325 -8.09 -10.97 -17.22
N ILE A 326 -6.96 -11.19 -17.89
CA ILE A 326 -6.17 -12.44 -17.74
C ILE A 326 -5.73 -12.60 -16.28
N ARG A 327 -5.24 -11.54 -15.65
CA ARG A 327 -4.78 -11.55 -14.26
C ARG A 327 -5.90 -11.89 -13.27
N ILE A 328 -7.07 -11.27 -13.45
CA ILE A 328 -8.27 -11.53 -12.64
C ILE A 328 -8.78 -12.97 -12.85
N GLU A 329 -8.88 -13.43 -14.09
CA GLU A 329 -9.37 -14.79 -14.39
C GLU A 329 -8.44 -15.87 -13.79
N LYS A 330 -7.12 -15.66 -13.84
CA LYS A 330 -6.15 -16.54 -13.15
C LYS A 330 -6.38 -16.57 -11.63
N ALA A 331 -6.58 -15.41 -11.03
CA ALA A 331 -6.83 -15.31 -9.58
C ALA A 331 -8.12 -16.05 -9.20
N VAL A 332 -9.23 -15.79 -9.90
CA VAL A 332 -10.53 -16.45 -9.71
C VAL A 332 -10.44 -17.97 -9.97
N GLY A 333 -9.65 -18.39 -10.97
CA GLY A 333 -9.38 -19.80 -11.25
C GLY A 333 -8.50 -20.51 -10.22
N GLY A 334 -7.83 -19.76 -9.33
CA GLY A 334 -6.92 -20.29 -8.32
C GLY A 334 -5.45 -20.42 -8.78
N GLU A 335 -5.14 -20.08 -10.02
CA GLU A 335 -3.78 -20.16 -10.57
C GLU A 335 -2.90 -19.00 -10.11
N GLY A 336 -3.49 -17.84 -9.83
CA GLY A 336 -2.80 -16.62 -9.37
C GLY A 336 -2.72 -16.47 -7.85
N ARG A 337 -3.15 -17.48 -7.08
CA ARG A 337 -3.23 -17.44 -5.62
C ARG A 337 -1.87 -17.71 -4.99
N ALA A 338 -0.99 -16.72 -4.99
CA ALA A 338 0.26 -16.78 -4.25
C ALA A 338 0.09 -16.01 -2.92
N LYS A 339 0.26 -16.69 -1.79
CA LYS A 339 0.44 -16.05 -0.48
C LYS A 339 1.92 -15.73 -0.28
N GLY A 340 2.20 -14.63 0.45
CA GLY A 340 3.55 -14.25 0.82
C GLY A 340 4.38 -13.64 -0.35
N PRO A 341 5.71 -13.84 -0.36
CA PRO A 341 6.61 -13.14 -1.29
C PRO A 341 6.30 -13.33 -2.78
N LYS A 342 5.67 -14.45 -3.15
CA LYS A 342 5.31 -14.71 -4.55
C LYS A 342 4.21 -13.81 -5.09
N MET A 343 3.37 -13.23 -4.23
CA MET A 343 2.38 -12.23 -4.66
C MET A 343 3.04 -10.95 -5.20
N ALA A 344 4.27 -10.69 -4.80
CA ALA A 344 5.02 -9.54 -5.28
C ALA A 344 5.78 -9.81 -6.59
N GLU A 345 5.81 -11.05 -7.11
CA GLU A 345 6.40 -11.34 -8.42
C GLU A 345 5.51 -10.79 -9.53
N ARG A 346 6.14 -10.22 -10.57
CA ARG A 346 5.40 -9.73 -11.73
C ARG A 346 4.74 -10.90 -12.47
N ASP A 347 3.45 -10.77 -12.76
CA ASP A 347 2.58 -11.82 -13.29
C ASP A 347 1.93 -11.47 -14.66
N PHE A 348 2.47 -10.43 -15.35
CA PHE A 348 1.98 -9.96 -16.66
C PHE A 348 3.11 -9.54 -17.62
#